data_e5cf30217d844e3498117576af2a604a
#
_entry.id   e5cf30217d844e3498117576af2a604a
#
_cell.length_a   1.000
_cell.length_b   1.000
_cell.length_c   1.000
_cell.angle_alpha   90.00
_cell.angle_beta   90.00
_cell.angle_gamma   90.00
#
_symmetry.space_group_name_H-M   'P 1'
#
loop_
_entity.id
_entity.type
_entity.pdbx_description
1 polymer ?
#
loop_
_entity_poly.entity_id
_entity_poly.type
_entity_poly.pdbx_seq_one_letter_code
_entity_poly.pdbx_strand_id
1 'polypeptide(L)'
;MEICRSDPRAAERVGRRSPCKNWKAAHDIHSPLHLFFILCLLLTLSALPLASAVIFSANSSGPVLAVELQGPITPASDDIVAAALEEATRIDAAALMLLLDTPGGGLTETYEILKLMEESEVPVIGYVHPQGAAAWSAGTLILIASDLAAMAPHCIIGSAQPVQLSVSGETKPINDSKTTNAIVALIEEKARSKGRNETAARQFVLTNLNLNAEEAKEYGVIEYIAASPEDLLHQINGIRAKNVTLRTESSEVLYFEMPANLWLLKMLSDPTIAGLLMLVGLYALVFGLSSPGIGSEALGVVALALGLIGLGFNVNTGAIFLLLLGLGLILAELHSHSFGILAVAGLACVIVGSILFVPTGFPEWYVPGGYQRSMALAIILPSLILGAFLAFAIYKIALARFAPPASGRLVGEMAEAIDRLDPEGYVLFQGEYWLAEAEQTVEKGEKVIIMAKERERLRVKRLVAS
;
A
#
# COMPACT_ATOMS: atom_id res chain seq x y z
N MET A 1 -32.27 45.24 28.39
CA MET A 1 -32.83 46.08 27.30
C MET A 1 -33.42 45.09 26.33
N GLU A 2 -34.70 44.86 26.53
CA GLU A 2 -35.83 45.06 25.61
C GLU A 2 -35.80 44.10 24.41
N ILE A 3 -36.84 43.37 24.06
CA ILE A 3 -38.29 43.61 24.10
C ILE A 3 -39.02 42.28 23.94
N CYS A 4 -40.01 42.07 24.82
CA CYS A 4 -41.18 41.22 24.62
C CYS A 4 -42.04 41.72 23.45
N ARG A 5 -42.61 40.80 22.65
CA ARG A 5 -43.91 41.04 22.03
C ARG A 5 -44.77 39.79 22.06
N SER A 6 -45.75 39.86 22.87
CA SER A 6 -46.97 39.08 22.97
C SER A 6 -47.87 39.30 21.75
N ASP A 7 -48.52 38.29 21.24
CA ASP A 7 -49.76 38.43 20.49
C ASP A 7 -50.84 37.55 21.10
N PRO A 8 -51.96 38.13 21.54
CA PRO A 8 -53.06 37.41 22.13
C PRO A 8 -54.24 37.31 21.14
N ARG A 9 -54.59 36.11 20.73
CA ARG A 9 -55.98 35.81 20.24
C ARG A 9 -56.14 34.33 19.94
N ALA A 10 -56.82 33.68 20.86
CA ALA A 10 -57.91 32.73 20.59
C ALA A 10 -58.40 32.12 21.86
N ALA A 11 -59.32 32.83 22.44
CA ALA A 11 -60.23 32.34 23.47
C ALA A 11 -61.40 31.61 22.76
N GLU A 12 -62.08 30.77 23.57
CA GLU A 12 -63.40 30.17 23.39
C GLU A 12 -63.41 28.77 22.75
N ARG A 13 -63.64 27.72 23.56
CA ARG A 13 -64.97 27.21 23.86
C ARG A 13 -64.94 25.99 24.77
N VAL A 14 -65.79 26.11 25.87
CA VAL A 14 -66.67 25.07 26.46
C VAL A 14 -65.96 23.95 27.23
N GLY A 15 -66.08 23.79 28.49
CA GLY A 15 -67.21 23.89 29.42
C GLY A 15 -67.06 22.90 30.55
N ARG A 16 -67.38 23.39 31.74
CA ARG A 16 -67.95 22.68 32.92
C ARG A 16 -67.08 22.03 33.98
N ARG A 17 -67.12 22.75 35.13
CA ARG A 17 -67.40 22.29 36.52
C ARG A 17 -66.21 21.76 37.32
N SER A 18 -65.94 22.61 38.30
CA SER A 18 -65.29 22.39 39.58
C SER A 18 -66.00 21.29 40.42
N PRO A 19 -65.38 20.79 41.52
CA PRO A 19 -65.17 21.66 42.69
C PRO A 19 -63.82 21.49 43.43
N CYS A 20 -63.53 22.51 44.14
CA CYS A 20 -62.50 22.59 45.18
C CYS A 20 -62.59 21.50 46.20
N LYS A 21 -61.46 20.92 46.56
CA LYS A 21 -61.26 20.35 47.91
C LYS A 21 -59.88 20.82 48.42
N ASN A 22 -59.98 21.52 49.52
CA ASN A 22 -58.87 21.90 50.38
C ASN A 22 -57.99 20.76 50.73
N TRP A 23 -56.68 20.94 50.60
CA TRP A 23 -55.74 20.18 51.39
C TRP A 23 -54.66 21.14 51.92
N LYS A 24 -54.92 21.61 53.15
CA LYS A 24 -53.86 22.03 54.05
C LYS A 24 -53.26 20.74 54.59
N ALA A 25 -52.09 20.40 54.20
CA ALA A 25 -51.26 19.42 54.90
C ALA A 25 -50.00 20.16 55.38
N ALA A 26 -49.90 20.19 56.66
CA ALA A 26 -48.82 20.79 57.42
C ALA A 26 -47.50 20.13 57.13
N HIS A 27 -46.46 20.95 56.93
CA HIS A 27 -45.08 20.53 56.98
C HIS A 27 -44.68 20.18 58.42
N ASP A 28 -44.76 18.93 58.80
CA ASP A 28 -44.05 18.40 59.96
C ASP A 28 -42.62 17.98 59.51
N ILE A 29 -41.65 18.85 59.77
CA ILE A 29 -40.21 18.67 59.43
C ILE A 29 -39.49 17.80 60.49
N HIS A 30 -40.21 17.12 61.38
CA HIS A 30 -39.60 16.33 62.46
C HIS A 30 -40.04 14.88 62.49
N SER A 31 -39.91 14.16 61.36
CA SER A 31 -39.96 12.70 61.44
C SER A 31 -38.55 12.14 61.68
N PRO A 32 -38.33 11.27 62.66
CA PRO A 32 -37.01 10.69 62.96
C PRO A 32 -36.41 9.92 61.75
N LEU A 33 -37.27 9.65 60.78
CA LEU A 33 -36.86 8.94 59.54
C LEU A 33 -36.00 9.85 58.63
N HIS A 34 -36.31 11.14 58.54
CA HIS A 34 -35.48 12.08 57.74
C HIS A 34 -34.13 12.35 58.38
N LEU A 35 -34.08 12.38 59.71
CA LEU A 35 -32.80 12.53 60.42
C LEU A 35 -31.93 11.30 60.24
N PHE A 36 -32.52 10.08 60.23
CA PHE A 36 -31.81 8.84 59.96
C PHE A 36 -31.29 8.77 58.55
N PHE A 37 -32.06 9.19 57.52
CA PHE A 37 -31.59 9.25 56.14
C PHE A 37 -30.50 10.28 55.94
N ILE A 38 -30.56 11.45 56.56
CA ILE A 38 -29.51 12.45 56.47
C ILE A 38 -28.23 11.96 57.19
N LEU A 39 -28.39 11.26 58.34
CA LEU A 39 -27.25 10.69 59.06
C LEU A 39 -26.60 9.54 58.27
N CYS A 40 -27.39 8.67 57.64
CA CYS A 40 -26.87 7.65 56.74
C CYS A 40 -26.18 8.23 55.50
N LEU A 41 -26.73 9.30 54.90
CA LEU A 41 -26.12 9.98 53.76
C LEU A 41 -24.80 10.68 54.17
N LEU A 42 -24.72 11.28 55.35
CA LEU A 42 -23.48 11.88 55.88
C LEU A 42 -22.42 10.82 56.26
N LEU A 43 -22.84 9.65 56.75
CA LEU A 43 -21.96 8.51 57.04
C LEU A 43 -21.45 7.83 55.76
N THR A 44 -22.25 7.77 54.70
CA THR A 44 -21.78 7.26 53.40
C THR A 44 -20.87 8.25 52.66
N LEU A 45 -21.07 9.58 52.87
CA LEU A 45 -20.19 10.59 52.32
C LEU A 45 -18.83 10.67 53.05
N SER A 46 -18.78 10.33 54.35
CA SER A 46 -17.53 10.27 55.11
C SER A 46 -16.72 9.00 54.90
N ALA A 47 -17.36 7.96 54.30
CA ALA A 47 -16.70 6.72 53.92
C ALA A 47 -16.20 6.67 52.47
N LEU A 48 -16.27 7.79 51.70
CA LEU A 48 -15.46 7.92 50.52
C LEU A 48 -13.99 7.99 50.97
N PRO A 49 -13.17 6.94 50.67
CA PRO A 49 -11.76 7.12 50.86
C PRO A 49 -11.36 8.31 49.98
N LEU A 50 -10.67 9.29 50.57
CA LEU A 50 -9.79 10.13 49.80
C LEU A 50 -8.84 9.17 49.09
N ALA A 51 -9.22 8.76 47.90
CA ALA A 51 -8.31 8.19 46.94
C ALA A 51 -7.32 9.32 46.63
N SER A 52 -6.35 9.50 47.52
CA SER A 52 -5.10 10.12 47.14
C SER A 52 -4.70 9.38 45.89
N ALA A 53 -4.79 10.02 44.75
CA ALA A 53 -4.16 9.57 43.53
C ALA A 53 -2.66 9.54 43.86
N VAL A 54 -2.22 8.43 44.43
CA VAL A 54 -0.81 8.04 44.41
C VAL A 54 -0.56 7.87 42.93
N ILE A 55 0.06 8.89 42.36
CA ILE A 55 0.66 8.77 41.03
C ILE A 55 1.73 7.69 41.24
N PHE A 56 1.34 6.45 40.98
CA PHE A 56 2.30 5.37 40.82
C PHE A 56 3.11 5.73 39.58
N SER A 57 4.24 6.38 39.79
CA SER A 57 5.26 6.49 38.77
C SER A 57 5.72 5.06 38.55
N ALA A 58 5.23 4.40 37.51
CA ALA A 58 5.76 3.12 37.11
C ALA A 58 7.24 3.31 36.81
N ASN A 59 8.10 2.52 37.44
CA ASN A 59 9.52 2.49 37.11
C ASN A 59 9.69 1.43 36.04
N SER A 60 10.15 1.81 34.87
CA SER A 60 10.57 0.87 33.85
C SER A 60 12.06 0.57 34.02
N SER A 61 12.40 -0.67 34.33
CA SER A 61 13.75 -1.14 34.61
C SER A 61 14.18 -2.30 33.71
N GLY A 62 13.53 -2.45 32.55
CA GLY A 62 13.84 -3.45 31.54
C GLY A 62 15.04 -3.08 30.64
N PRO A 63 15.39 -3.95 29.69
CA PRO A 63 16.36 -3.62 28.65
C PRO A 63 15.83 -2.45 27.78
N VAL A 64 16.71 -1.81 27.03
CA VAL A 64 16.32 -0.88 25.98
C VAL A 64 16.45 -1.58 24.63
N LEU A 65 15.34 -1.66 23.90
CA LEU A 65 15.34 -2.25 22.56
C LEU A 65 15.76 -1.20 21.55
N ALA A 66 16.81 -1.44 20.78
CA ALA A 66 17.29 -0.57 19.72
C ALA A 66 16.86 -1.10 18.36
N VAL A 67 16.32 -0.25 17.49
CA VAL A 67 15.99 -0.56 16.10
C VAL A 67 16.65 0.45 15.17
N GLU A 68 17.28 -0.04 14.11
CA GLU A 68 17.97 0.79 13.13
C GLU A 68 17.02 1.22 12.00
N LEU A 69 16.86 2.54 11.81
CA LEU A 69 16.22 3.16 10.67
C LEU A 69 17.29 3.81 9.78
N GLN A 70 18.03 2.95 9.07
CA GLN A 70 19.08 3.34 8.13
C GLN A 70 18.57 3.37 6.70
N GLY A 71 18.98 4.41 5.95
CA GLY A 71 18.54 4.64 4.58
C GLY A 71 17.18 5.31 4.46
N PRO A 72 16.54 5.28 3.28
CA PRO A 72 15.26 5.95 3.06
C PRO A 72 14.14 5.39 3.94
N ILE A 73 13.23 6.27 4.39
CA ILE A 73 11.96 5.84 5.01
C ILE A 73 11.06 5.32 3.88
N THR A 74 10.82 4.03 3.90
CA THR A 74 10.12 3.24 2.87
C THR A 74 8.88 2.58 3.45
N PRO A 75 8.03 1.97 2.62
CA PRO A 75 6.84 1.24 3.07
C PRO A 75 7.08 0.10 4.08
N ALA A 76 8.34 -0.31 4.26
CA ALA A 76 8.69 -1.27 5.30
C ALA A 76 9.01 -0.62 6.66
N SER A 77 9.23 0.70 6.69
CA SER A 77 9.79 1.37 7.88
C SER A 77 8.77 1.47 9.02
N ASP A 78 7.52 1.73 8.72
CA ASP A 78 6.42 1.75 9.72
C ASP A 78 6.13 0.34 10.25
N ASP A 79 6.11 -0.69 9.40
CA ASP A 79 5.96 -2.09 9.83
C ASP A 79 7.11 -2.54 10.74
N ILE A 80 8.35 -2.10 10.45
CA ILE A 80 9.52 -2.39 11.29
C ILE A 80 9.37 -1.72 12.66
N VAL A 81 8.95 -0.45 12.71
CA VAL A 81 8.73 0.26 13.97
C VAL A 81 7.57 -0.36 14.76
N ALA A 82 6.48 -0.74 14.10
CA ALA A 82 5.35 -1.43 14.72
C ALA A 82 5.80 -2.74 15.37
N ALA A 83 6.51 -3.59 14.65
CA ALA A 83 7.03 -4.87 15.17
C ALA A 83 8.04 -4.66 16.30
N ALA A 84 8.88 -3.62 16.22
CA ALA A 84 9.81 -3.29 17.30
C ALA A 84 9.09 -2.80 18.56
N LEU A 85 7.99 -2.05 18.44
CA LEU A 85 7.15 -1.63 19.57
C LEU A 85 6.42 -2.83 20.21
N GLU A 86 5.90 -3.75 19.40
CA GLU A 86 5.32 -5.00 19.89
C GLU A 86 6.34 -5.83 20.65
N GLU A 87 7.56 -5.98 20.12
CA GLU A 87 8.65 -6.70 20.77
C GLU A 87 9.09 -6.00 22.06
N ALA A 88 9.23 -4.66 22.03
CA ALA A 88 9.56 -3.87 23.23
C ALA A 88 8.52 -4.08 24.35
N THR A 89 7.25 -4.14 23.99
CA THR A 89 6.17 -4.45 24.93
C THR A 89 6.27 -5.89 25.44
N ARG A 90 6.57 -6.84 24.57
CA ARG A 90 6.66 -8.27 24.90
C ARG A 90 7.80 -8.58 25.89
N ILE A 91 8.93 -7.88 25.76
CA ILE A 91 10.10 -8.07 26.62
C ILE A 91 10.12 -7.13 27.85
N ASP A 92 9.05 -6.35 28.03
CA ASP A 92 8.94 -5.35 29.11
C ASP A 92 10.10 -4.34 29.07
N ALA A 93 10.42 -3.85 27.85
CA ALA A 93 11.52 -2.92 27.62
C ALA A 93 11.28 -1.58 28.33
N ALA A 94 12.35 -0.99 28.87
CA ALA A 94 12.31 0.33 29.49
C ALA A 94 11.99 1.43 28.47
N ALA A 95 12.48 1.28 27.25
CA ALA A 95 12.22 2.17 26.11
C ALA A 95 12.53 1.47 24.79
N LEU A 96 11.96 2.00 23.69
CA LEU A 96 12.41 1.72 22.33
C LEU A 96 13.34 2.84 21.87
N MET A 97 14.53 2.51 21.39
CA MET A 97 15.49 3.48 20.82
C MET A 97 15.52 3.35 19.30
N LEU A 98 15.09 4.41 18.60
CA LEU A 98 15.18 4.50 17.15
C LEU A 98 16.54 5.10 16.77
N LEU A 99 17.43 4.29 16.20
CA LEU A 99 18.72 4.72 15.69
C LEU A 99 18.52 5.27 14.27
N LEU A 100 18.65 6.60 14.12
CA LEU A 100 18.30 7.32 12.91
C LEU A 100 19.56 7.66 12.09
N ASP A 101 19.61 7.17 10.84
CA ASP A 101 20.56 7.58 9.81
C ASP A 101 19.85 7.55 8.46
N THR A 102 19.15 8.63 8.13
CA THR A 102 18.21 8.64 7.01
C THR A 102 18.23 9.96 6.24
N PRO A 103 18.20 9.92 4.89
CA PRO A 103 17.99 11.10 4.06
C PRO A 103 16.51 11.57 4.05
N GLY A 104 15.62 10.88 4.74
CA GLY A 104 14.18 11.07 4.67
C GLY A 104 13.49 9.99 3.84
N GLY A 105 12.28 10.25 3.37
CA GLY A 105 11.52 9.26 2.59
C GLY A 105 10.04 9.56 2.50
N GLY A 106 9.22 8.51 2.50
CA GLY A 106 7.77 8.59 2.33
C GLY A 106 7.08 9.37 3.44
N LEU A 107 6.20 10.29 3.04
CA LEU A 107 5.45 11.11 4.00
C LEU A 107 4.38 10.27 4.73
N THR A 108 3.75 9.35 4.02
CA THR A 108 2.73 8.45 4.58
C THR A 108 3.32 7.58 5.69
N GLU A 109 4.44 6.94 5.41
CA GLU A 109 5.17 6.09 6.34
C GLU A 109 5.67 6.89 7.55
N THR A 110 6.11 8.12 7.30
CA THR A 110 6.50 9.03 8.38
C THR A 110 5.31 9.29 9.31
N TYR A 111 4.13 9.61 8.77
CA TYR A 111 2.93 9.82 9.59
C TYR A 111 2.53 8.59 10.39
N GLU A 112 2.59 7.39 9.81
CA GLU A 112 2.27 6.16 10.52
C GLU A 112 3.29 5.90 11.65
N ILE A 113 4.58 6.14 11.42
CA ILE A 113 5.61 6.06 12.47
C ILE A 113 5.30 7.05 13.61
N LEU A 114 4.99 8.32 13.29
CA LEU A 114 4.64 9.32 14.31
C LEU A 114 3.43 8.89 15.14
N LYS A 115 2.43 8.31 14.50
CA LYS A 115 1.22 7.79 15.16
C LYS A 115 1.54 6.61 16.06
N LEU A 116 2.29 5.61 15.57
CA LEU A 116 2.75 4.46 16.35
C LEU A 116 3.52 4.90 17.60
N MET A 117 4.43 5.89 17.46
CA MET A 117 5.18 6.45 18.58
C MET A 117 4.28 7.13 19.60
N GLU A 118 3.23 7.84 19.17
CA GLU A 118 2.29 8.52 20.05
C GLU A 118 1.37 7.55 20.80
N GLU A 119 0.84 6.54 20.12
CA GLU A 119 -0.05 5.51 20.67
C GLU A 119 0.67 4.50 21.57
N SER A 120 1.99 4.37 21.44
CA SER A 120 2.78 3.43 22.23
C SER A 120 2.77 3.79 23.72
N GLU A 121 2.62 2.78 24.57
CA GLU A 121 2.84 2.91 26.02
C GLU A 121 4.35 2.91 26.36
N VAL A 122 5.18 2.26 25.56
CA VAL A 122 6.64 2.22 25.70
C VAL A 122 7.21 3.57 25.25
N PRO A 123 8.06 4.24 26.08
CA PRO A 123 8.74 5.46 25.68
C PRO A 123 9.63 5.25 24.46
N VAL A 124 9.60 6.19 23.53
CA VAL A 124 10.40 6.16 22.30
C VAL A 124 11.51 7.22 22.36
N ILE A 125 12.74 6.77 22.23
CA ILE A 125 13.95 7.58 22.18
C ILE A 125 14.39 7.70 20.73
N GLY A 126 14.37 8.92 20.16
CA GLY A 126 15.00 9.18 18.85
C GLY A 126 16.46 9.51 19.05
N TYR A 127 17.35 8.75 18.41
CA TYR A 127 18.78 8.97 18.54
C TYR A 127 19.44 8.95 17.15
N VAL A 128 19.95 10.12 16.71
CA VAL A 128 20.69 10.20 15.45
C VAL A 128 22.07 9.61 15.68
N HIS A 129 22.31 8.45 15.09
CA HIS A 129 23.49 7.60 15.32
C HIS A 129 23.75 6.73 14.07
N PRO A 130 25.02 6.41 13.75
CA PRO A 130 26.27 6.67 14.48
C PRO A 130 26.78 8.12 14.36
N GLN A 131 27.93 8.39 14.97
CA GLN A 131 28.61 9.68 14.81
C GLN A 131 28.78 10.04 13.34
N GLY A 132 28.40 11.27 12.96
CA GLY A 132 28.41 11.75 11.57
C GLY A 132 27.18 11.35 10.75
N ALA A 133 26.22 10.62 11.34
CA ALA A 133 24.92 10.30 10.71
C ALA A 133 24.09 11.53 10.46
N ALA A 134 23.11 11.40 9.56
CA ALA A 134 22.14 12.45 9.30
C ALA A 134 20.70 11.95 9.47
N ALA A 135 19.84 12.78 10.04
CA ALA A 135 18.39 12.54 10.06
C ALA A 135 17.69 13.71 9.37
N TRP A 136 17.63 13.67 8.04
CA TRP A 136 16.99 14.71 7.24
C TRP A 136 15.52 14.41 6.98
N SER A 137 14.75 15.47 6.68
CA SER A 137 13.35 15.37 6.24
C SER A 137 12.50 14.53 7.22
N ALA A 138 12.05 13.35 6.81
CA ALA A 138 11.31 12.42 7.66
C ALA A 138 12.04 12.09 8.98
N GLY A 139 13.36 11.92 8.93
CA GLY A 139 14.20 11.69 10.10
C GLY A 139 14.13 12.81 11.13
N THR A 140 14.10 14.06 10.67
CA THR A 140 13.91 15.24 11.56
C THR A 140 12.52 15.21 12.22
N LEU A 141 11.46 14.89 11.46
CA LEU A 141 10.11 14.79 12.02
C LEU A 141 10.02 13.70 13.09
N ILE A 142 10.60 12.52 12.82
CA ILE A 142 10.63 11.38 13.76
C ILE A 142 11.39 11.77 15.02
N LEU A 143 12.55 12.39 14.87
CA LEU A 143 13.36 12.85 16.02
C LEU A 143 12.60 13.84 16.89
N ILE A 144 11.96 14.86 16.29
CA ILE A 144 11.21 15.89 17.02
C ILE A 144 9.96 15.32 17.69
N ALA A 145 9.37 14.28 17.14
CA ALA A 145 8.20 13.63 17.72
C ALA A 145 8.54 12.61 18.83
N SER A 146 9.80 12.20 18.96
CA SER A 146 10.24 11.24 19.97
C SER A 146 10.06 11.76 21.39
N ASP A 147 9.86 10.88 22.35
CA ASP A 147 9.70 11.27 23.76
C ASP A 147 10.98 11.89 24.34
N LEU A 148 12.13 11.34 23.93
CA LEU A 148 13.46 11.93 24.17
C LEU A 148 14.20 11.98 22.83
N ALA A 149 14.88 13.10 22.58
CA ALA A 149 15.67 13.29 21.35
C ALA A 149 17.15 13.45 21.68
N ALA A 150 17.97 12.68 20.98
CA ALA A 150 19.42 12.69 21.16
C ALA A 150 20.12 12.67 19.80
N MET A 151 21.36 13.16 19.79
CA MET A 151 22.25 13.09 18.64
C MET A 151 23.63 12.65 19.07
N ALA A 152 24.30 11.85 18.25
CA ALA A 152 25.74 11.63 18.40
C ALA A 152 26.52 12.86 17.91
N PRO A 153 27.79 13.06 18.36
CA PRO A 153 28.60 14.16 17.87
C PRO A 153 28.73 14.17 16.35
N HIS A 154 28.77 15.37 15.77
CA HIS A 154 28.89 15.59 14.31
C HIS A 154 27.73 15.09 13.47
N CYS A 155 26.59 14.71 14.07
CA CYS A 155 25.38 14.42 13.35
C CYS A 155 24.68 15.71 12.89
N ILE A 156 23.84 15.61 11.87
CA ILE A 156 23.11 16.73 11.29
C ILE A 156 21.63 16.37 11.17
N ILE A 157 20.78 17.33 11.50
CA ILE A 157 19.31 17.24 11.31
C ILE A 157 18.83 18.45 10.51
N GLY A 158 17.67 18.34 9.87
CA GLY A 158 17.03 19.46 9.17
C GLY A 158 16.43 19.10 7.82
N SER A 159 16.38 20.10 6.93
CA SER A 159 15.95 19.97 5.52
C SER A 159 14.64 19.19 5.35
N ALA A 160 13.56 19.65 6.04
CA ALA A 160 12.27 18.97 6.08
C ALA A 160 11.23 19.57 5.11
N GLN A 161 11.65 20.37 4.12
CA GLN A 161 10.73 20.84 3.08
C GLN A 161 10.21 19.67 2.25
N PRO A 162 8.88 19.57 2.05
CA PRO A 162 8.31 18.51 1.24
C PRO A 162 8.75 18.62 -0.22
N VAL A 163 9.09 17.48 -0.80
CA VAL A 163 9.53 17.37 -2.19
C VAL A 163 8.69 16.35 -2.94
N GLN A 164 8.53 16.55 -4.23
CA GLN A 164 7.89 15.59 -5.13
C GLN A 164 8.92 14.99 -6.06
N LEU A 165 8.93 13.66 -6.14
CA LEU A 165 9.71 12.97 -7.16
C LEU A 165 8.98 13.07 -8.50
N SER A 166 9.63 13.61 -9.52
CA SER A 166 9.09 13.62 -10.88
C SER A 166 9.35 12.26 -11.56
N VAL A 167 8.60 11.98 -12.62
CA VAL A 167 8.77 10.75 -13.43
C VAL A 167 10.21 10.67 -14.03
N SER A 168 10.89 11.81 -14.20
CA SER A 168 12.28 11.87 -14.64
C SER A 168 13.31 11.59 -13.55
N GLY A 169 12.88 11.34 -12.29
CA GLY A 169 13.77 11.15 -11.14
C GLY A 169 14.27 12.45 -10.51
N GLU A 170 13.87 13.62 -11.01
CA GLU A 170 14.21 14.90 -10.39
C GLU A 170 13.36 15.16 -9.17
N THR A 171 14.00 15.58 -8.09
CA THR A 171 13.32 16.01 -6.87
C THR A 171 12.99 17.50 -6.96
N LYS A 172 11.71 17.86 -6.90
CA LYS A 172 11.24 19.24 -6.94
C LYS A 172 10.55 19.61 -5.63
N PRO A 173 10.82 20.79 -5.05
CA PRO A 173 10.06 21.27 -3.90
C PRO A 173 8.57 21.35 -4.23
N ILE A 174 7.73 20.89 -3.30
CA ILE A 174 6.29 21.07 -3.41
C ILE A 174 6.00 22.53 -3.04
N ASN A 175 5.59 23.32 -4.04
CA ASN A 175 5.20 24.71 -3.84
C ASN A 175 3.71 24.88 -3.45
N ASP A 176 3.02 23.79 -3.17
CA ASP A 176 1.65 23.83 -2.66
C ASP A 176 1.63 24.27 -1.20
N SER A 177 1.08 25.44 -0.97
CA SER A 177 0.96 26.01 0.38
C SER A 177 0.13 25.17 1.34
N LYS A 178 -0.83 24.38 0.83
CA LYS A 178 -1.67 23.51 1.66
C LYS A 178 -0.83 22.38 2.28
N THR A 179 -0.04 21.70 1.47
CA THR A 179 0.83 20.60 1.92
C THR A 179 1.92 21.13 2.86
N THR A 180 2.60 22.22 2.48
CA THR A 180 3.64 22.82 3.31
C THR A 180 3.10 23.28 4.66
N ASN A 181 1.97 23.97 4.69
CA ASN A 181 1.37 24.45 5.94
C ASN A 181 0.88 23.29 6.83
N ALA A 182 0.40 22.18 6.25
CA ALA A 182 0.01 21.01 7.02
C ALA A 182 1.22 20.37 7.72
N ILE A 183 2.36 20.25 7.04
CA ILE A 183 3.59 19.71 7.64
C ILE A 183 4.16 20.67 8.69
N VAL A 184 4.12 21.97 8.42
CA VAL A 184 4.51 22.98 9.43
C VAL A 184 3.67 22.84 10.68
N ALA A 185 2.34 22.77 10.55
CA ALA A 185 1.45 22.63 11.70
C ALA A 185 1.72 21.34 12.49
N LEU A 186 2.02 20.24 11.79
CA LEU A 186 2.36 18.98 12.42
C LEU A 186 3.66 19.07 13.23
N ILE A 187 4.75 19.55 12.62
CA ILE A 187 6.06 19.56 13.28
C ILE A 187 6.07 20.57 14.45
N GLU A 188 5.37 21.71 14.33
CA GLU A 188 5.19 22.67 15.42
C GLU A 188 4.41 22.05 16.58
N GLU A 189 3.34 21.30 16.30
CA GLU A 189 2.55 20.60 17.32
C GLU A 189 3.40 19.54 18.03
N LYS A 190 4.15 18.72 17.28
CA LYS A 190 5.05 17.70 17.87
C LYS A 190 6.16 18.35 18.71
N ALA A 191 6.77 19.43 18.24
CA ALA A 191 7.76 20.18 19.01
C ALA A 191 7.16 20.73 20.31
N ARG A 192 5.98 21.34 20.25
CA ARG A 192 5.26 21.88 21.41
C ARG A 192 4.91 20.78 22.42
N SER A 193 4.36 19.67 21.97
CA SER A 193 3.94 18.56 22.85
C SER A 193 5.13 17.92 23.59
N LYS A 194 6.33 18.01 23.01
CA LYS A 194 7.57 17.50 23.63
C LYS A 194 8.41 18.60 24.31
N GLY A 195 7.90 19.85 24.36
CA GLY A 195 8.60 20.98 25.00
C GLY A 195 9.81 21.48 24.21
N ARG A 196 9.86 21.24 22.91
CA ARG A 196 10.95 21.65 22.00
C ARG A 196 10.64 22.95 21.29
N ASN A 197 11.63 23.54 20.64
CA ASN A 197 11.53 24.83 19.97
C ASN A 197 10.68 24.76 18.70
N GLU A 198 9.44 25.26 18.75
CA GLU A 198 8.50 25.32 17.63
C GLU A 198 9.02 26.18 16.47
N THR A 199 9.76 27.26 16.78
CA THR A 199 10.28 28.17 15.74
C THR A 199 11.35 27.47 14.90
N ALA A 200 12.27 26.74 15.53
CA ALA A 200 13.27 25.94 14.82
C ALA A 200 12.59 24.81 14.03
N ALA A 201 11.61 24.14 14.63
CA ALA A 201 10.81 23.11 13.96
C ALA A 201 10.14 23.63 12.67
N ARG A 202 9.53 24.82 12.72
CA ARG A 202 8.97 25.50 11.55
C ARG A 202 10.02 25.79 10.48
N GLN A 203 11.21 26.23 10.89
CA GLN A 203 12.30 26.60 9.96
C GLN A 203 12.88 25.38 9.24
N PHE A 204 12.87 24.19 9.81
CA PHE A 204 13.26 22.98 9.09
C PHE A 204 12.42 22.76 7.84
N VAL A 205 11.14 23.11 7.87
CA VAL A 205 10.22 22.96 6.72
C VAL A 205 10.27 24.16 5.77
N LEU A 206 10.26 25.40 6.30
CA LEU A 206 10.10 26.59 5.47
C LEU A 206 11.40 27.06 4.82
N THR A 207 12.53 26.91 5.53
CA THR A 207 13.84 27.45 5.08
C THR A 207 14.91 26.40 4.96
N ASN A 208 14.54 25.12 5.13
CA ASN A 208 15.51 24.00 5.14
C ASN A 208 16.66 24.24 6.13
N LEU A 209 16.32 24.75 7.34
CA LEU A 209 17.31 24.87 8.41
C LEU A 209 18.01 23.52 8.61
N ASN A 210 19.31 23.57 8.81
CA ASN A 210 20.11 22.41 9.22
C ASN A 210 20.88 22.78 10.47
N LEU A 211 20.93 21.84 11.41
CA LEU A 211 21.64 22.01 12.69
C LEU A 211 22.53 20.80 12.95
N ASN A 212 23.75 21.05 13.43
CA ASN A 212 24.58 20.01 14.03
C ASN A 212 24.11 19.69 15.47
N ALA A 213 24.72 18.72 16.11
CA ALA A 213 24.31 18.25 17.43
C ALA A 213 24.36 19.36 18.50
N GLU A 214 25.41 20.18 18.49
CA GLU A 214 25.61 21.26 19.44
C GLU A 214 24.58 22.37 19.21
N GLU A 215 24.40 22.80 17.98
CA GLU A 215 23.37 23.78 17.59
C GLU A 215 21.96 23.26 17.90
N ALA A 216 21.67 21.99 17.59
CA ALA A 216 20.35 21.40 17.85
C ALA A 216 20.02 21.42 19.36
N LYS A 217 21.01 21.20 20.22
CA LYS A 217 20.86 21.31 21.66
C LYS A 217 20.72 22.76 22.12
N GLU A 218 21.49 23.69 21.57
CA GLU A 218 21.41 25.12 21.89
C GLU A 218 20.05 25.70 21.45
N TYR A 219 19.54 25.30 20.27
CA TYR A 219 18.22 25.70 19.80
C TYR A 219 17.07 25.02 20.58
N GLY A 220 17.37 24.05 21.43
CA GLY A 220 16.35 23.33 22.23
C GLY A 220 15.46 22.43 21.36
N VAL A 221 16.00 21.81 20.32
CA VAL A 221 15.32 20.81 19.51
C VAL A 221 15.65 19.38 19.91
N ILE A 222 16.76 19.19 20.63
CA ILE A 222 17.14 17.92 21.27
C ILE A 222 17.53 18.15 22.73
N GLU A 223 17.46 17.09 23.54
CA GLU A 223 17.81 17.15 24.95
C GLU A 223 19.24 16.68 25.21
N TYR A 224 19.73 15.68 24.45
CA TYR A 224 20.98 14.98 24.77
C TYR A 224 21.95 14.94 23.58
N ILE A 225 23.24 15.02 23.91
CA ILE A 225 24.32 14.64 23.00
C ILE A 225 25.05 13.49 23.68
N ALA A 226 25.13 12.36 23.02
CA ALA A 226 25.76 11.13 23.54
C ALA A 226 26.63 10.48 22.47
N ALA A 227 27.80 9.96 22.86
CA ALA A 227 28.72 9.36 21.91
C ALA A 227 28.34 7.93 21.51
N SER A 228 27.62 7.22 22.39
CA SER A 228 27.13 5.87 22.16
C SER A 228 25.75 5.64 22.78
N PRO A 229 25.02 4.59 22.41
CA PRO A 229 23.79 4.20 23.07
C PRO A 229 23.93 4.07 24.58
N GLU A 230 25.00 3.46 25.06
CA GLU A 230 25.27 3.26 26.49
C GLU A 230 25.50 4.59 27.23
N ASP A 231 26.24 5.53 26.60
CA ASP A 231 26.39 6.90 27.12
C ASP A 231 25.04 7.60 27.24
N LEU A 232 24.17 7.45 26.22
CA LEU A 232 22.82 7.99 26.27
C LEU A 232 22.02 7.39 27.43
N LEU A 233 22.09 6.06 27.66
CA LEU A 233 21.37 5.40 28.74
C LEU A 233 21.80 5.93 30.12
N HIS A 234 23.07 6.25 30.32
CA HIS A 234 23.56 6.88 31.56
C HIS A 234 22.99 8.29 31.73
N GLN A 235 22.89 9.08 30.65
CA GLN A 235 22.40 10.47 30.72
C GLN A 235 20.89 10.54 30.98
N ILE A 236 20.10 9.60 30.49
CA ILE A 236 18.62 9.59 30.63
C ILE A 236 18.13 8.84 31.87
N ASN A 237 19.05 8.28 32.67
CA ASN A 237 18.66 7.55 33.88
C ASN A 237 17.95 8.47 34.89
N GLY A 238 16.78 8.05 35.36
CA GLY A 238 15.94 8.84 36.27
C GLY A 238 15.06 9.87 35.57
N ILE A 239 15.14 10.02 34.25
CA ILE A 239 14.32 10.96 33.47
C ILE A 239 12.92 10.38 33.29
N ARG A 240 11.91 11.25 33.33
CA ARG A 240 10.53 10.90 33.08
C ARG A 240 10.21 11.07 31.59
N ALA A 241 9.83 9.97 30.95
CA ALA A 241 9.33 9.97 29.58
C ALA A 241 7.92 9.37 29.57
N LYS A 242 6.97 10.05 28.95
CA LYS A 242 5.53 9.73 29.05
C LYS A 242 5.10 9.65 30.55
N ASN A 243 4.60 8.52 30.98
CA ASN A 243 4.14 8.29 32.36
C ASN A 243 5.11 7.45 33.20
N VAL A 244 6.32 7.16 32.68
CA VAL A 244 7.29 6.24 33.27
C VAL A 244 8.58 6.96 33.63
N THR A 245 9.21 6.58 34.72
CA THR A 245 10.56 7.03 35.04
C THR A 245 11.55 5.97 34.56
N LEU A 246 12.41 6.33 33.64
CA LEU A 246 13.41 5.45 33.07
C LEU A 246 14.49 5.10 34.09
N ARG A 247 14.81 3.82 34.24
CA ARG A 247 15.93 3.34 35.02
C ARG A 247 16.86 2.55 34.12
N THR A 248 17.75 3.30 33.47
CA THR A 248 18.58 2.80 32.37
C THR A 248 20.03 2.63 32.70
N GLU A 249 20.45 2.93 33.95
CA GLU A 249 21.87 2.88 34.35
C GLU A 249 22.50 1.49 34.18
N SER A 250 21.72 0.43 34.41
CA SER A 250 22.14 -0.97 34.24
C SER A 250 21.38 -1.71 33.13
N SER A 251 20.67 -0.98 32.31
CA SER A 251 19.92 -1.56 31.19
C SER A 251 20.86 -1.97 30.07
N GLU A 252 20.64 -3.17 29.54
CA GLU A 252 21.33 -3.65 28.34
C GLU A 252 20.64 -3.10 27.09
N VAL A 253 21.41 -2.74 26.06
CA VAL A 253 20.89 -2.40 24.74
C VAL A 253 20.73 -3.68 23.95
N LEU A 254 19.49 -4.07 23.69
CA LEU A 254 19.15 -5.19 22.82
C LEU A 254 18.82 -4.67 21.44
N TYR A 255 19.41 -5.25 20.41
CA TYR A 255 19.08 -4.89 19.04
C TYR A 255 17.90 -5.73 18.54
N PHE A 256 16.95 -5.06 17.91
CA PHE A 256 15.79 -5.71 17.31
C PHE A 256 16.21 -6.66 16.20
N GLU A 257 15.96 -7.96 16.40
CA GLU A 257 16.16 -8.97 15.36
C GLU A 257 14.99 -8.97 14.38
N MET A 258 15.24 -8.44 13.19
CA MET A 258 14.21 -8.30 12.16
C MET A 258 13.76 -9.68 11.67
N PRO A 259 12.46 -10.02 11.76
CA PRO A 259 11.92 -11.26 11.19
C PRO A 259 12.12 -11.34 9.67
N ALA A 260 12.22 -12.56 9.13
CA ALA A 260 12.53 -12.78 7.72
C ALA A 260 11.53 -12.14 6.75
N ASN A 261 10.25 -12.08 7.12
CA ASN A 261 9.21 -11.40 6.34
C ASN A 261 9.43 -9.89 6.25
N LEU A 262 9.80 -9.22 7.35
CA LEU A 262 10.12 -7.78 7.36
C LEU A 262 11.44 -7.50 6.65
N TRP A 263 12.42 -8.38 6.80
CA TRP A 263 13.68 -8.27 6.06
C TRP A 263 13.43 -8.34 4.54
N LEU A 264 12.57 -9.28 4.09
CA LEU A 264 12.17 -9.38 2.69
C LEU A 264 11.42 -8.11 2.23
N LEU A 265 10.48 -7.61 3.04
CA LEU A 265 9.76 -6.38 2.74
C LEU A 265 10.71 -5.19 2.65
N LYS A 266 11.65 -5.03 3.59
CA LYS A 266 12.69 -3.99 3.56
C LYS A 266 13.52 -4.08 2.29
N MET A 267 13.95 -5.28 1.89
CA MET A 267 14.72 -5.50 0.66
C MET A 267 13.90 -5.11 -0.58
N LEU A 268 12.63 -5.52 -0.66
CA LEU A 268 11.76 -5.18 -1.78
C LEU A 268 11.44 -3.68 -1.83
N SER A 269 11.38 -3.02 -0.67
CA SER A 269 11.09 -1.58 -0.56
C SER A 269 12.30 -0.68 -0.85
N ASP A 270 13.49 -1.26 -1.10
CA ASP A 270 14.62 -0.48 -1.62
C ASP A 270 14.28 0.02 -3.03
N PRO A 271 14.35 1.36 -3.27
CA PRO A 271 13.96 1.93 -4.55
C PRO A 271 14.74 1.36 -5.74
N THR A 272 16.00 0.95 -5.52
CA THR A 272 16.84 0.36 -6.58
C THR A 272 16.35 -1.04 -6.93
N ILE A 273 16.05 -1.86 -5.92
CA ILE A 273 15.56 -3.23 -6.10
C ILE A 273 14.15 -3.20 -6.70
N ALA A 274 13.27 -2.35 -6.18
CA ALA A 274 11.92 -2.19 -6.71
C ALA A 274 11.96 -1.74 -8.19
N GLY A 275 12.79 -0.76 -8.51
CA GLY A 275 12.99 -0.29 -9.89
C GLY A 275 13.55 -1.37 -10.81
N LEU A 276 14.53 -2.16 -10.34
CA LEU A 276 15.08 -3.28 -11.11
C LEU A 276 14.02 -4.38 -11.34
N LEU A 277 13.23 -4.72 -10.33
CA LEU A 277 12.13 -5.67 -10.45
C LEU A 277 11.09 -5.20 -11.46
N MET A 278 10.74 -3.92 -11.46
CA MET A 278 9.84 -3.32 -12.45
C MET A 278 10.41 -3.43 -13.87
N LEU A 279 11.69 -3.11 -14.05
CA LEU A 279 12.34 -3.19 -15.34
C LEU A 279 12.40 -4.63 -15.86
N VAL A 280 12.90 -5.57 -15.04
CA VAL A 280 13.00 -7.00 -15.38
C VAL A 280 11.62 -7.57 -15.64
N GLY A 281 10.63 -7.21 -14.81
CA GLY A 281 9.25 -7.64 -14.96
C GLY A 281 8.64 -7.20 -16.29
N LEU A 282 8.85 -5.93 -16.66
CA LEU A 282 8.38 -5.39 -17.95
C LEU A 282 9.02 -6.11 -19.13
N TYR A 283 10.36 -6.28 -19.12
CA TYR A 283 11.05 -7.01 -20.19
C TYR A 283 10.62 -8.47 -20.28
N ALA A 284 10.51 -9.17 -19.13
CA ALA A 284 10.06 -10.57 -19.11
C ALA A 284 8.63 -10.72 -19.66
N LEU A 285 7.75 -9.74 -19.37
CA LEU A 285 6.40 -9.72 -19.90
C LEU A 285 6.39 -9.52 -21.42
N VAL A 286 7.16 -8.54 -21.94
CA VAL A 286 7.27 -8.28 -23.39
C VAL A 286 7.85 -9.48 -24.13
N PHE A 287 8.91 -10.10 -23.61
CA PHE A 287 9.49 -11.33 -24.18
C PHE A 287 8.51 -12.50 -24.14
N GLY A 288 7.77 -12.68 -23.03
CA GLY A 288 6.78 -13.73 -22.91
C GLY A 288 5.65 -13.60 -23.93
N LEU A 289 5.13 -12.41 -24.11
CA LEU A 289 4.10 -12.13 -25.13
C LEU A 289 4.62 -12.36 -26.56
N SER A 290 5.92 -12.15 -26.80
CA SER A 290 6.54 -12.36 -28.10
C SER A 290 6.88 -13.82 -28.39
N SER A 291 7.09 -14.64 -27.35
CA SER A 291 7.48 -16.05 -27.46
C SER A 291 6.72 -16.88 -26.42
N PRO A 292 5.42 -17.11 -26.63
CA PRO A 292 4.57 -17.78 -25.65
C PRO A 292 5.03 -19.22 -25.40
N GLY A 293 4.99 -19.64 -24.12
CA GLY A 293 5.33 -21.01 -23.71
C GLY A 293 6.65 -21.18 -22.96
N ILE A 294 7.43 -20.08 -22.74
CA ILE A 294 8.68 -20.13 -21.98
C ILE A 294 8.43 -19.85 -20.48
N GLY A 295 7.23 -19.41 -20.11
CA GLY A 295 6.89 -19.04 -18.70
C GLY A 295 7.45 -17.67 -18.27
N SER A 296 8.08 -16.91 -19.17
CA SER A 296 8.59 -15.58 -18.90
C SER A 296 7.48 -14.58 -18.61
N GLU A 297 6.26 -14.80 -19.11
CA GLU A 297 5.08 -14.02 -18.83
C GLU A 297 4.73 -14.06 -17.33
N ALA A 298 4.74 -15.26 -16.74
CA ALA A 298 4.45 -15.44 -15.33
C ALA A 298 5.52 -14.79 -14.45
N LEU A 299 6.82 -14.98 -14.80
CA LEU A 299 7.93 -14.29 -14.11
C LEU A 299 7.80 -12.79 -14.21
N GLY A 300 7.40 -12.26 -15.39
CA GLY A 300 7.19 -10.84 -15.62
C GLY A 300 6.12 -10.25 -14.70
N VAL A 301 4.97 -10.93 -14.58
CA VAL A 301 3.87 -10.49 -13.71
C VAL A 301 4.28 -10.53 -12.24
N VAL A 302 4.96 -11.59 -11.79
CA VAL A 302 5.45 -11.71 -10.40
C VAL A 302 6.46 -10.60 -10.09
N ALA A 303 7.44 -10.36 -10.96
CA ALA A 303 8.44 -9.33 -10.75
C ALA A 303 7.83 -7.93 -10.72
N LEU A 304 6.87 -7.63 -11.62
CA LEU A 304 6.13 -6.35 -11.60
C LEU A 304 5.32 -6.19 -10.30
N ALA A 305 4.63 -7.24 -9.85
CA ALA A 305 3.86 -7.20 -8.62
C ALA A 305 4.76 -6.93 -7.40
N LEU A 306 5.90 -7.64 -7.30
CA LEU A 306 6.88 -7.42 -6.22
C LEU A 306 7.48 -6.02 -6.27
N GLY A 307 7.79 -5.50 -7.47
CA GLY A 307 8.28 -4.13 -7.65
C GLY A 307 7.26 -3.09 -7.21
N LEU A 308 5.97 -3.28 -7.51
CA LEU A 308 4.89 -2.39 -7.08
C LEU A 308 4.69 -2.42 -5.56
N ILE A 309 4.75 -3.60 -4.93
CA ILE A 309 4.72 -3.74 -3.47
C ILE A 309 5.89 -2.97 -2.86
N GLY A 310 7.09 -3.15 -3.41
CA GLY A 310 8.28 -2.44 -2.96
C GLY A 310 8.18 -0.91 -3.07
N LEU A 311 7.47 -0.40 -4.06
CA LEU A 311 7.20 1.04 -4.23
C LEU A 311 6.08 1.57 -3.31
N GLY A 312 5.52 0.74 -2.42
CA GLY A 312 4.50 1.16 -1.46
C GLY A 312 3.09 1.17 -2.03
N PHE A 313 2.87 0.55 -3.19
CA PHE A 313 1.50 0.33 -3.62
C PHE A 313 0.87 -0.72 -2.71
N ASN A 314 -0.17 -0.33 -2.02
CA ASN A 314 -0.95 -1.22 -1.15
C ASN A 314 -1.69 -2.23 -2.04
N VAL A 315 -0.99 -3.33 -2.36
CA VAL A 315 -1.47 -4.30 -3.33
C VAL A 315 -2.31 -5.34 -2.59
N ASN A 316 -3.57 -5.41 -2.93
CA ASN A 316 -4.44 -6.45 -2.41
C ASN A 316 -3.91 -7.84 -2.83
N THR A 317 -3.51 -8.65 -1.84
CA THR A 317 -2.99 -10.00 -2.07
C THR A 317 -3.96 -10.88 -2.87
N GLY A 318 -5.27 -10.69 -2.66
CA GLY A 318 -6.32 -11.35 -3.43
C GLY A 318 -6.32 -10.93 -4.91
N ALA A 319 -5.99 -9.67 -5.20
CA ALA A 319 -5.85 -9.17 -6.56
C ALA A 319 -4.68 -9.84 -7.28
N ILE A 320 -3.52 -9.94 -6.63
CA ILE A 320 -2.34 -10.65 -7.19
C ILE A 320 -2.69 -12.12 -7.47
N PHE A 321 -3.33 -12.78 -6.52
CA PHE A 321 -3.76 -14.17 -6.70
C PHE A 321 -4.68 -14.33 -7.91
N LEU A 322 -5.68 -13.46 -8.08
CA LEU A 322 -6.59 -13.49 -9.22
C LEU A 322 -5.89 -13.19 -10.54
N LEU A 323 -4.94 -12.26 -10.57
CA LEU A 323 -4.14 -11.97 -11.77
C LEU A 323 -3.30 -13.16 -12.18
N LEU A 324 -2.60 -13.80 -11.23
CA LEU A 324 -1.79 -14.99 -11.48
C LEU A 324 -2.64 -16.19 -11.88
N LEU A 325 -3.77 -16.42 -11.21
CA LEU A 325 -4.73 -17.46 -11.56
C LEU A 325 -5.29 -17.25 -12.97
N GLY A 326 -5.71 -16.01 -13.27
CA GLY A 326 -6.25 -15.65 -14.58
C GLY A 326 -5.25 -15.88 -15.71
N LEU A 327 -4.00 -15.45 -15.51
CA LEU A 327 -2.93 -15.70 -16.45
C LEU A 327 -2.66 -17.21 -16.63
N GLY A 328 -2.59 -17.96 -15.51
CA GLY A 328 -2.42 -19.41 -15.52
C GLY A 328 -3.52 -20.14 -16.30
N LEU A 329 -4.78 -19.73 -16.14
CA LEU A 329 -5.92 -20.27 -16.87
C LEU A 329 -5.85 -19.97 -18.38
N ILE A 330 -5.42 -18.76 -18.77
CA ILE A 330 -5.23 -18.40 -20.18
C ILE A 330 -4.11 -19.24 -20.80
N LEU A 331 -3.00 -19.43 -20.10
CA LEU A 331 -1.89 -20.26 -20.54
C LEU A 331 -2.29 -21.75 -20.62
N ALA A 332 -3.07 -22.24 -19.66
CA ALA A 332 -3.61 -23.60 -19.66
C ALA A 332 -4.54 -23.83 -20.87
N GLU A 333 -5.34 -22.86 -21.29
CA GLU A 333 -6.16 -22.94 -22.49
C GLU A 333 -5.33 -23.13 -23.76
N LEU A 334 -4.19 -22.44 -23.87
CA LEU A 334 -3.28 -22.64 -25.03
C LEU A 334 -2.77 -24.06 -25.14
N HIS A 335 -2.67 -24.80 -24.03
CA HIS A 335 -2.21 -26.19 -23.98
C HIS A 335 -3.34 -27.22 -24.09
N SER A 336 -4.49 -26.94 -23.44
CA SER A 336 -5.54 -27.97 -23.24
C SER A 336 -6.60 -28.02 -24.33
N HIS A 337 -6.66 -27.03 -25.24
CA HIS A 337 -7.66 -26.92 -26.32
C HIS A 337 -9.12 -27.06 -25.80
N SER A 338 -9.43 -26.53 -24.61
CA SER A 338 -10.71 -26.69 -23.92
C SER A 338 -11.82 -25.74 -24.42
N PHE A 339 -11.87 -25.48 -25.72
CA PHE A 339 -12.92 -24.67 -26.37
C PHE A 339 -13.09 -23.24 -25.86
N GLY A 340 -12.05 -22.65 -25.24
CA GLY A 340 -12.04 -21.26 -24.76
C GLY A 340 -12.63 -21.06 -23.37
N ILE A 341 -13.10 -22.07 -22.68
CA ILE A 341 -13.72 -21.97 -21.35
C ILE A 341 -12.70 -21.45 -20.32
N LEU A 342 -11.48 -22.01 -20.32
CA LEU A 342 -10.42 -21.58 -19.41
C LEU A 342 -9.95 -20.15 -19.76
N ALA A 343 -9.92 -19.77 -21.03
CA ALA A 343 -9.56 -18.41 -21.44
C ALA A 343 -10.59 -17.37 -20.96
N VAL A 344 -11.90 -17.70 -21.03
CA VAL A 344 -12.97 -16.82 -20.53
C VAL A 344 -12.90 -16.69 -19.01
N ALA A 345 -12.71 -17.80 -18.30
CA ALA A 345 -12.55 -17.79 -16.84
C ALA A 345 -11.27 -17.03 -16.43
N GLY A 346 -10.16 -17.24 -17.14
CA GLY A 346 -8.91 -16.54 -16.92
C GLY A 346 -9.05 -15.03 -17.17
N LEU A 347 -9.73 -14.63 -18.23
CA LEU A 347 -10.00 -13.22 -18.50
C LEU A 347 -10.87 -12.57 -17.42
N ALA A 348 -11.90 -13.28 -16.93
CA ALA A 348 -12.72 -12.80 -15.81
C ALA A 348 -11.88 -12.60 -14.55
N CYS A 349 -10.98 -13.54 -14.22
CA CYS A 349 -10.05 -13.41 -13.10
C CYS A 349 -9.10 -12.21 -13.26
N VAL A 350 -8.57 -11.99 -14.48
CA VAL A 350 -7.69 -10.84 -14.78
C VAL A 350 -8.45 -9.52 -14.61
N ILE A 351 -9.68 -9.42 -15.11
CA ILE A 351 -10.50 -8.21 -14.99
C ILE A 351 -10.81 -7.91 -13.51
N VAL A 352 -11.30 -8.90 -12.76
CA VAL A 352 -11.62 -8.74 -11.34
C VAL A 352 -10.35 -8.44 -10.54
N GLY A 353 -9.25 -9.16 -10.80
CA GLY A 353 -7.95 -8.91 -10.19
C GLY A 353 -7.43 -7.50 -10.47
N SER A 354 -7.57 -7.00 -11.70
CA SER A 354 -7.18 -5.62 -12.06
C SER A 354 -8.00 -4.55 -11.33
N ILE A 355 -9.30 -4.78 -11.14
CA ILE A 355 -10.18 -3.87 -10.39
C ILE A 355 -9.78 -3.86 -8.90
N LEU A 356 -9.56 -5.04 -8.30
CA LEU A 356 -9.16 -5.18 -6.91
C LEU A 356 -7.71 -4.74 -6.65
N PHE A 357 -6.89 -4.69 -7.69
CA PHE A 357 -5.49 -4.26 -7.60
C PHE A 357 -5.37 -2.76 -7.29
N VAL A 358 -6.40 -1.99 -7.64
CA VAL A 358 -6.47 -0.55 -7.34
C VAL A 358 -6.79 -0.37 -5.86
N PRO A 359 -5.90 0.24 -5.05
CA PRO A 359 -6.21 0.55 -3.66
C PRO A 359 -7.38 1.52 -3.60
N THR A 360 -8.48 1.10 -3.00
CA THR A 360 -9.65 1.98 -2.76
C THR A 360 -9.52 2.78 -1.46
N GLY A 361 -8.53 2.44 -0.61
CA GLY A 361 -8.23 3.11 0.64
C GLY A 361 -7.15 4.17 0.47
N PHE A 362 -7.51 5.33 -0.09
CA PHE A 362 -6.69 6.53 0.13
C PHE A 362 -7.02 7.10 1.51
N PRO A 363 -6.04 7.60 2.27
CA PRO A 363 -6.32 8.31 3.51
C PRO A 363 -7.29 9.45 3.22
N GLU A 364 -8.47 9.44 3.83
CA GLU A 364 -9.59 10.35 3.54
C GLU A 364 -9.23 11.84 3.69
N TRP A 365 -8.18 12.15 4.42
CA TRP A 365 -7.74 13.52 4.73
C TRP A 365 -6.86 14.16 3.65
N TYR A 366 -6.30 13.39 2.70
CA TYR A 366 -5.28 13.89 1.77
C TYR A 366 -5.79 14.24 0.37
N VAL A 367 -6.93 13.71 -0.08
CA VAL A 367 -7.32 13.81 -1.49
C VAL A 367 -8.68 14.44 -1.69
N PRO A 368 -8.78 15.60 -2.40
CA PRO A 368 -10.06 16.15 -2.84
C PRO A 368 -10.82 15.11 -3.67
N GLY A 369 -12.13 14.95 -3.43
CA GLY A 369 -12.97 13.94 -4.09
C GLY A 369 -12.98 14.00 -5.64
N GLY A 370 -12.57 15.12 -6.24
CA GLY A 370 -12.33 15.25 -7.67
C GLY A 370 -11.08 14.54 -8.17
N TYR A 371 -10.03 14.46 -7.35
CA TYR A 371 -8.79 13.77 -7.68
C TYR A 371 -8.96 12.26 -7.62
N GLN A 372 -9.70 11.75 -6.61
CA GLN A 372 -10.03 10.32 -6.51
C GLN A 372 -10.79 9.83 -7.75
N ARG A 373 -11.75 10.61 -8.27
CA ARG A 373 -12.46 10.29 -9.51
C ARG A 373 -11.55 10.26 -10.74
N SER A 374 -10.67 11.25 -10.88
CA SER A 374 -9.74 11.29 -12.02
C SER A 374 -8.71 10.18 -11.96
N MET A 375 -8.19 9.83 -10.77
CA MET A 375 -7.29 8.68 -10.59
C MET A 375 -8.01 7.35 -10.84
N ALA A 376 -9.21 7.15 -10.30
CA ALA A 376 -10.00 5.96 -10.57
C ALA A 376 -10.28 5.80 -12.07
N LEU A 377 -10.65 6.87 -12.77
CA LEU A 377 -10.86 6.85 -14.22
C LEU A 377 -9.56 6.60 -14.99
N ALA A 378 -8.44 7.17 -14.56
CA ALA A 378 -7.12 6.96 -15.17
C ALA A 378 -6.63 5.50 -15.09
N ILE A 379 -7.11 4.74 -14.11
CA ILE A 379 -6.75 3.33 -13.91
C ILE A 379 -7.82 2.41 -14.51
N ILE A 380 -9.10 2.68 -14.26
CA ILE A 380 -10.20 1.83 -14.76
C ILE A 380 -10.30 1.89 -16.29
N LEU A 381 -10.13 3.05 -16.89
CA LEU A 381 -10.31 3.21 -18.33
C LEU A 381 -9.27 2.42 -19.16
N PRO A 382 -7.96 2.51 -18.90
CA PRO A 382 -6.97 1.65 -19.57
C PRO A 382 -7.17 0.15 -19.32
N SER A 383 -7.56 -0.24 -18.09
CA SER A 383 -7.85 -1.64 -17.75
C SER A 383 -9.06 -2.19 -18.52
N LEU A 384 -10.10 -1.37 -18.69
CA LEU A 384 -11.28 -1.70 -19.51
C LEU A 384 -10.94 -1.82 -21.00
N ILE A 385 -10.11 -0.89 -21.52
CA ILE A 385 -9.64 -0.93 -22.90
C ILE A 385 -8.80 -2.17 -23.16
N LEU A 386 -7.87 -2.48 -22.25
CA LEU A 386 -7.02 -3.68 -22.34
C LEU A 386 -7.87 -4.96 -22.26
N GLY A 387 -8.82 -5.02 -21.31
CA GLY A 387 -9.75 -6.15 -21.18
C GLY A 387 -10.61 -6.34 -22.43
N ALA A 388 -11.14 -5.26 -23.00
CA ALA A 388 -11.92 -5.30 -24.25
C ALA A 388 -11.05 -5.75 -25.44
N PHE A 389 -9.81 -5.26 -25.53
CA PHE A 389 -8.87 -5.68 -26.56
C PHE A 389 -8.54 -7.17 -26.46
N LEU A 390 -8.26 -7.69 -25.24
CA LEU A 390 -8.00 -9.11 -25.02
C LEU A 390 -9.23 -9.96 -25.34
N ALA A 391 -10.43 -9.54 -24.92
CA ALA A 391 -11.68 -10.20 -25.26
C ALA A 391 -11.90 -10.26 -26.80
N PHE A 392 -11.62 -9.16 -27.51
CA PHE A 392 -11.70 -9.09 -28.97
C PHE A 392 -10.66 -10.00 -29.64
N ALA A 393 -9.42 -10.03 -29.13
CA ALA A 393 -8.37 -10.91 -29.64
C ALA A 393 -8.75 -12.40 -29.47
N ILE A 394 -9.24 -12.78 -28.28
CA ILE A 394 -9.71 -14.15 -28.01
C ILE A 394 -10.90 -14.49 -28.92
N TYR A 395 -11.87 -13.58 -29.09
CA TYR A 395 -13.00 -13.77 -30.01
C TYR A 395 -12.52 -14.00 -31.45
N LYS A 396 -11.55 -13.22 -31.94
CA LYS A 396 -10.97 -13.38 -33.27
C LYS A 396 -10.22 -14.70 -33.43
N ILE A 397 -9.46 -15.12 -32.42
CA ILE A 397 -8.76 -16.41 -32.42
C ILE A 397 -9.78 -17.57 -32.43
N ALA A 398 -10.83 -17.48 -31.61
CA ALA A 398 -11.91 -18.47 -31.62
C ALA A 398 -12.60 -18.53 -32.99
N LEU A 399 -12.93 -17.40 -33.58
CA LEU A 399 -13.53 -17.37 -34.93
C LEU A 399 -12.63 -17.98 -35.99
N ALA A 400 -11.32 -17.73 -35.93
CA ALA A 400 -10.35 -18.30 -36.86
C ALA A 400 -10.23 -19.84 -36.68
N ARG A 401 -10.36 -20.36 -35.46
CA ARG A 401 -10.38 -21.80 -35.17
C ARG A 401 -11.66 -22.49 -35.64
N PHE A 402 -12.81 -21.80 -35.61
CA PHE A 402 -14.08 -22.35 -36.12
C PHE A 402 -14.29 -22.09 -37.60
N ALA A 403 -13.38 -21.39 -38.28
CA ALA A 403 -13.42 -21.29 -39.73
C ALA A 403 -13.23 -22.67 -40.34
N PRO A 404 -14.14 -23.11 -41.24
CA PRO A 404 -13.97 -24.40 -41.90
C PRO A 404 -12.61 -24.41 -42.60
N PRO A 405 -11.89 -25.54 -42.54
CA PRO A 405 -10.58 -25.66 -43.21
C PRO A 405 -10.76 -25.28 -44.70
N ALA A 406 -9.83 -24.54 -45.25
CA ALA A 406 -9.83 -24.06 -46.62
C ALA A 406 -9.87 -25.22 -47.66
N SER A 407 -9.86 -26.49 -47.19
CA SER A 407 -9.94 -27.71 -48.00
C SER A 407 -11.19 -27.83 -48.87
N GLY A 408 -12.25 -27.06 -48.62
CA GLY A 408 -13.44 -27.02 -49.48
C GLY A 408 -13.25 -26.31 -50.82
N ARG A 409 -12.18 -25.59 -51.04
CA ARG A 409 -11.87 -24.90 -52.32
C ARG A 409 -10.92 -25.64 -53.22
N LEU A 410 -10.39 -26.81 -52.78
CA LEU A 410 -9.46 -27.59 -53.57
C LEU A 410 -10.15 -28.37 -54.70
N VAL A 411 -11.37 -28.84 -54.43
CA VAL A 411 -12.13 -29.63 -55.40
C VAL A 411 -12.70 -28.71 -56.49
N GLY A 412 -12.42 -29.04 -57.75
CA GLY A 412 -12.82 -28.28 -58.91
C GLY A 412 -11.77 -27.28 -59.41
N GLU A 413 -10.67 -27.06 -58.66
CA GLU A 413 -9.56 -26.19 -59.06
C GLU A 413 -8.58 -26.96 -60.00
N MET A 414 -7.82 -26.19 -60.79
CA MET A 414 -6.84 -26.75 -61.74
C MET A 414 -5.46 -26.79 -61.09
N ALA A 415 -4.78 -27.93 -61.25
CA ALA A 415 -3.37 -28.12 -60.87
C ALA A 415 -2.58 -28.53 -62.13
N GLU A 416 -1.24 -28.44 -62.05
CA GLU A 416 -0.34 -28.83 -63.14
C GLU A 416 0.47 -30.08 -62.73
N ALA A 417 0.50 -31.12 -63.55
CA ALA A 417 1.29 -32.32 -63.31
C ALA A 417 2.79 -32.01 -63.47
N ILE A 418 3.56 -32.18 -62.39
CA ILE A 418 5.03 -31.96 -62.42
C ILE A 418 5.76 -33.21 -62.89
N ASP A 419 5.21 -34.39 -62.57
CA ASP A 419 5.69 -35.66 -62.95
C ASP A 419 4.62 -36.40 -63.80
N ARG A 420 5.02 -37.47 -64.48
CA ARG A 420 4.05 -38.36 -65.09
C ARG A 420 3.24 -39.10 -64.01
N LEU A 421 1.92 -38.92 -64.02
CA LEU A 421 1.02 -39.64 -63.12
C LEU A 421 0.59 -40.97 -63.73
N ASP A 422 1.01 -42.12 -63.12
CA ASP A 422 0.72 -43.44 -63.61
C ASP A 422 0.73 -44.49 -62.48
N PRO A 423 -0.27 -44.64 -61.63
CA PRO A 423 -1.39 -43.76 -61.37
C PRO A 423 -1.03 -42.59 -60.44
N GLU A 424 0.14 -42.60 -59.72
CA GLU A 424 0.57 -41.62 -58.71
C GLU A 424 1.70 -40.74 -59.25
N GLY A 425 1.74 -39.51 -58.80
CA GLY A 425 2.78 -38.51 -59.09
C GLY A 425 2.51 -37.20 -58.39
N TYR A 426 3.32 -36.18 -58.64
CA TYR A 426 3.18 -34.89 -58.00
C TYR A 426 2.51 -33.86 -58.93
N VAL A 427 1.62 -33.08 -58.33
CA VAL A 427 1.00 -31.92 -59.01
C VAL A 427 1.34 -30.63 -58.25
N LEU A 428 1.50 -29.54 -58.97
CA LEU A 428 1.67 -28.19 -58.43
C LEU A 428 0.33 -27.50 -58.35
N PHE A 429 -0.08 -27.16 -57.13
CA PHE A 429 -1.27 -26.38 -56.86
C PHE A 429 -0.97 -25.21 -55.96
N GLN A 430 -1.25 -24.00 -56.40
CA GLN A 430 -0.98 -22.75 -55.65
C GLN A 430 0.45 -22.60 -55.09
N GLY A 431 1.46 -23.15 -55.78
CA GLY A 431 2.84 -23.09 -55.37
C GLY A 431 3.32 -24.23 -54.44
N GLU A 432 2.43 -25.16 -54.10
CA GLU A 432 2.72 -26.31 -53.24
C GLU A 432 2.69 -27.62 -54.08
N TYR A 433 3.58 -28.55 -53.71
CA TYR A 433 3.65 -29.87 -54.33
C TYR A 433 2.71 -30.84 -53.57
N TRP A 434 1.73 -31.38 -54.29
CA TRP A 434 0.78 -32.35 -53.76
C TRP A 434 0.95 -33.71 -54.41
N LEU A 435 0.96 -34.78 -53.62
CA LEU A 435 0.87 -36.14 -54.13
C LEU A 435 -0.55 -36.31 -54.70
N ALA A 436 -0.62 -36.70 -55.95
CA ALA A 436 -1.88 -36.90 -56.68
C ALA A 436 -1.98 -38.27 -57.31
N GLU A 437 -3.19 -38.80 -57.33
CA GLU A 437 -3.56 -40.03 -57.98
C GLU A 437 -4.54 -39.75 -59.14
N ALA A 438 -4.21 -40.23 -60.35
CA ALA A 438 -5.03 -39.99 -61.51
C ALA A 438 -5.62 -41.33 -62.04
N GLU A 439 -6.89 -41.31 -62.47
CA GLU A 439 -7.58 -42.42 -63.03
C GLU A 439 -7.04 -42.80 -64.43
N GLN A 440 -6.38 -41.89 -65.12
CA GLN A 440 -5.77 -42.03 -66.41
C GLN A 440 -4.37 -41.49 -66.42
N THR A 441 -3.47 -42.03 -67.19
CA THR A 441 -2.11 -41.56 -67.32
C THR A 441 -2.11 -40.07 -67.77
N VAL A 442 -1.43 -39.20 -66.99
CA VAL A 442 -1.26 -37.79 -67.29
C VAL A 442 0.22 -37.51 -67.48
N GLU A 443 0.55 -36.88 -68.59
CA GLU A 443 1.94 -36.53 -68.87
C GLU A 443 2.37 -35.28 -68.14
N LYS A 444 3.67 -35.15 -67.92
CA LYS A 444 4.25 -33.97 -67.28
C LYS A 444 3.87 -32.65 -68.01
N GLY A 445 3.44 -31.64 -67.25
CA GLY A 445 3.01 -30.34 -67.74
C GLY A 445 1.53 -30.28 -68.16
N GLU A 446 0.78 -31.40 -68.09
CA GLU A 446 -0.64 -31.35 -68.36
C GLU A 446 -1.43 -30.80 -67.19
N LYS A 447 -2.52 -30.06 -67.50
CA LYS A 447 -3.43 -29.55 -66.48
C LYS A 447 -4.44 -30.60 -66.06
N VAL A 448 -4.65 -30.73 -64.77
CA VAL A 448 -5.59 -31.65 -64.14
C VAL A 448 -6.59 -30.88 -63.28
N ILE A 449 -7.79 -31.43 -63.12
CA ILE A 449 -8.80 -30.90 -62.18
C ILE A 449 -8.77 -31.77 -60.95
N ILE A 450 -8.75 -31.13 -59.78
CA ILE A 450 -8.82 -31.79 -58.46
C ILE A 450 -10.25 -32.26 -58.24
N MET A 451 -10.48 -33.56 -58.15
CA MET A 451 -11.81 -34.15 -57.94
C MET A 451 -12.13 -34.41 -56.48
N ALA A 452 -11.13 -34.78 -55.68
CA ALA A 452 -11.28 -34.98 -54.24
C ALA A 452 -9.94 -34.83 -53.53
N LYS A 453 -9.97 -34.58 -52.23
CA LYS A 453 -8.81 -34.65 -51.30
C LYS A 453 -9.05 -35.81 -50.35
N GLU A 454 -8.21 -36.80 -50.38
CA GLU A 454 -8.22 -37.98 -49.51
C GLU A 454 -6.97 -37.96 -48.60
N ARG A 455 -7.13 -37.48 -47.35
CA ARG A 455 -6.02 -37.28 -46.41
C ARG A 455 -4.92 -36.36 -46.96
N GLU A 456 -3.76 -36.94 -47.38
CA GLU A 456 -2.62 -36.19 -47.91
C GLU A 456 -2.48 -36.28 -49.42
N ARG A 457 -3.43 -36.92 -50.12
CA ARG A 457 -3.43 -37.13 -51.56
C ARG A 457 -4.57 -36.40 -52.24
N LEU A 458 -4.34 -35.92 -53.45
CA LEU A 458 -5.36 -35.34 -54.32
C LEU A 458 -5.75 -36.39 -55.39
N ARG A 459 -7.05 -36.64 -55.50
CA ARG A 459 -7.54 -37.39 -56.67
C ARG A 459 -7.80 -36.36 -57.79
N VAL A 460 -7.12 -36.60 -58.93
CA VAL A 460 -7.14 -35.68 -60.06
C VAL A 460 -7.65 -36.32 -61.32
N LYS A 461 -8.24 -35.55 -62.22
CA LYS A 461 -8.69 -36.03 -63.55
C LYS A 461 -8.08 -35.15 -64.63
N ARG A 462 -7.60 -35.80 -65.68
CA ARG A 462 -7.06 -35.10 -66.85
C ARG A 462 -8.08 -34.14 -67.45
N LEU A 463 -7.65 -32.91 -67.77
CA LEU A 463 -8.46 -31.98 -68.51
C LEU A 463 -8.34 -32.28 -70.01
N VAL A 464 -9.37 -32.91 -70.56
CA VAL A 464 -9.40 -33.12 -72.00
C VAL A 464 -9.76 -31.79 -72.65
N ALA A 465 -8.81 -31.19 -73.38
CA ALA A 465 -9.12 -30.02 -74.21
C ALA A 465 -10.12 -30.43 -75.27
N SER A 466 -11.32 -29.81 -75.22
CA SER A 466 -12.32 -29.98 -76.29
C SER A 466 -11.98 -29.13 -77.51
#